data_4d9a41034c013b508d9b3bb2b0541a00
#
_entry.id   4d9a41034c013b508d9b3bb2b0541a00
#
_cell.length_a   1.000
_cell.length_b   1.000
_cell.length_c   1.000
_cell.angle_alpha   90.00
_cell.angle_beta   90.00
_cell.angle_gamma   90.00
#
_symmetry.space_group_name_H-M   'P 1'
#
loop_
_entity.id
_entity.type
_entity.pdbx_description
1 polymer ?
#
loop_
_entity_poly.entity_id
_entity_poly.type
_entity_poly.pdbx_seq_one_letter_code
_entity_poly.pdbx_strand_id
1 'polypeptide(L)'
;MKEIIDFEQFRSVLESVFENTGKKSNAGRKPFDPVFTFKVLFLQRLYGMSDPQIEYHIKDRTSFRDFLDIQSVDDVPDEKTVWKYKDALAQSGTYDELFKRFNRYLDCIGLIVNEGKIIDASFVIAPRQRNTREENKKIKEGKGEGLFNDNPHKKCHNVAQSESNMNLFLLPSQSTVIEDKDIDAQWVKKHGERFYGYKDNVEICNKTKLIRNYTVCAANRHDS
;
A
#
# COMPACT_ATOMS: atom_id res chain seq x y z
N MET A 1 -20.67 -8.26 0.47
CA MET A 1 -19.35 -7.94 -0.08
C MET A 1 -18.81 -9.07 -0.95
N LYS A 2 -18.86 -10.31 -0.51
CA LYS A 2 -18.47 -11.51 -1.27
C LYS A 2 -19.31 -11.68 -2.56
N GLU A 3 -20.57 -11.30 -2.54
CA GLU A 3 -21.48 -11.34 -3.70
C GLU A 3 -21.31 -10.15 -4.65
N ILE A 4 -20.67 -9.07 -4.19
CA ILE A 4 -20.53 -7.83 -4.96
C ILE A 4 -19.19 -7.80 -5.70
N ILE A 5 -18.13 -8.33 -5.09
CA ILE A 5 -16.77 -8.28 -5.65
C ILE A 5 -16.33 -9.70 -6.03
N ASP A 6 -16.16 -9.90 -7.33
CA ASP A 6 -15.49 -11.11 -7.83
C ASP A 6 -13.98 -10.94 -7.68
N PHE A 7 -13.40 -11.59 -6.66
CA PHE A 7 -11.96 -11.55 -6.39
C PHE A 7 -11.13 -12.38 -7.39
N GLU A 8 -11.76 -13.34 -8.09
CA GLU A 8 -11.06 -14.17 -9.08
C GLU A 8 -10.55 -13.37 -10.28
N GLN A 9 -11.17 -12.26 -10.59
CA GLN A 9 -10.69 -11.35 -11.65
C GLN A 9 -9.25 -10.85 -11.42
N PHE A 10 -8.76 -10.85 -10.18
CA PHE A 10 -7.41 -10.41 -9.85
C PHE A 10 -6.36 -11.53 -9.94
N ARG A 11 -6.78 -12.80 -10.08
CA ARG A 11 -5.91 -13.99 -10.02
C ARG A 11 -4.68 -13.86 -10.91
N SER A 12 -4.85 -13.52 -12.18
CA SER A 12 -3.74 -13.44 -13.13
C SER A 12 -2.64 -12.45 -12.74
N VAL A 13 -3.05 -11.32 -12.14
CA VAL A 13 -2.10 -10.30 -11.66
C VAL A 13 -1.42 -10.76 -10.39
N LEU A 14 -2.17 -11.35 -9.46
CA LEU A 14 -1.64 -11.83 -8.19
C LEU A 14 -0.67 -13.00 -8.38
N GLU A 15 -0.97 -13.95 -9.27
CA GLU A 15 -0.10 -15.07 -9.60
C GLU A 15 1.25 -14.59 -10.16
N SER A 16 1.26 -13.57 -11.03
CA SER A 16 2.51 -13.02 -11.58
C SER A 16 3.46 -12.47 -10.52
N VAL A 17 2.92 -11.99 -9.39
CA VAL A 17 3.71 -11.49 -8.26
C VAL A 17 4.29 -12.64 -7.43
N PHE A 18 3.50 -13.70 -7.21
CA PHE A 18 3.84 -14.76 -6.25
C PHE A 18 4.51 -15.98 -6.88
N GLU A 19 4.34 -16.22 -8.18
CA GLU A 19 5.06 -17.28 -8.91
C GLU A 19 6.57 -17.05 -8.94
N ASN A 20 7.01 -15.81 -8.97
CA ASN A 20 8.43 -15.42 -8.96
C ASN A 20 9.15 -15.69 -7.61
N THR A 21 8.45 -16.12 -6.58
CA THR A 21 9.06 -16.51 -5.28
C THR A 21 9.68 -17.92 -5.34
N GLY A 22 10.28 -18.26 -6.47
CA GLY A 22 11.13 -19.40 -6.80
C GLY A 22 11.14 -20.57 -5.83
N LYS A 23 10.14 -21.47 -5.89
CA LYS A 23 10.21 -22.75 -5.18
C LYS A 23 11.32 -23.61 -5.78
N LYS A 24 12.41 -23.76 -5.02
CA LYS A 24 13.49 -24.68 -5.36
C LYS A 24 13.18 -26.15 -5.01
N SER A 25 12.12 -26.44 -4.26
CA SER A 25 11.75 -27.81 -3.89
C SER A 25 10.26 -27.94 -3.55
N ASN A 26 9.70 -29.15 -3.64
CA ASN A 26 8.33 -29.47 -3.21
C ASN A 26 8.22 -29.75 -1.70
N ALA A 27 9.29 -29.56 -0.93
CA ALA A 27 9.29 -29.74 0.52
C ALA A 27 8.69 -28.53 1.23
N GLY A 28 7.98 -28.76 2.33
CA GLY A 28 7.39 -27.74 3.18
C GLY A 28 5.90 -27.48 2.91
N ARG A 29 5.32 -26.54 3.71
CA ARG A 29 3.91 -26.11 3.56
C ARG A 29 3.73 -25.43 2.20
N LYS A 30 2.64 -25.79 1.51
CA LYS A 30 2.25 -25.10 0.26
C LYS A 30 1.95 -23.64 0.56
N PRO A 31 2.30 -22.70 -0.33
CA PRO A 31 1.90 -21.31 -0.19
C PRO A 31 0.38 -21.21 -0.23
N PHE A 32 -0.13 -20.19 0.43
CA PHE A 32 -1.55 -19.85 0.34
C PHE A 32 -1.90 -19.43 -1.08
N ASP A 33 -3.15 -19.63 -1.45
CA ASP A 33 -3.68 -19.15 -2.72
C ASP A 33 -3.55 -17.61 -2.80
N PRO A 34 -3.08 -17.04 -3.92
CA PRO A 34 -2.91 -15.60 -4.07
C PRO A 34 -4.18 -14.79 -3.86
N VAL A 35 -5.33 -15.29 -4.36
CA VAL A 35 -6.62 -14.62 -4.20
C VAL A 35 -7.08 -14.66 -2.74
N PHE A 36 -6.88 -15.79 -2.07
CA PHE A 36 -7.15 -15.92 -0.64
C PHE A 36 -6.35 -14.89 0.18
N THR A 37 -5.05 -14.80 -0.09
CA THR A 37 -4.17 -13.87 0.61
C THR A 37 -4.56 -12.41 0.32
N PHE A 38 -4.95 -12.11 -0.90
CA PHE A 38 -5.46 -10.79 -1.26
C PHE A 38 -6.75 -10.45 -0.52
N LYS A 39 -7.67 -11.41 -0.34
CA LYS A 39 -8.87 -11.23 0.51
C LYS A 39 -8.50 -10.92 1.97
N VAL A 40 -7.45 -11.57 2.52
CA VAL A 40 -6.94 -11.27 3.88
C VAL A 40 -6.44 -9.83 3.97
N LEU A 41 -5.63 -9.38 3.01
CA LEU A 41 -5.13 -8.01 2.95
C LEU A 41 -6.27 -6.99 2.77
N PHE A 42 -7.28 -7.35 2.00
CA PHE A 42 -8.48 -6.53 1.82
C PHE A 42 -9.22 -6.33 3.15
N LEU A 43 -9.47 -7.41 3.92
CA LEU A 43 -10.07 -7.31 5.25
C LEU A 43 -9.21 -6.48 6.19
N GLN A 44 -7.91 -6.70 6.19
CA GLN A 44 -6.97 -5.95 7.01
C GLN A 44 -7.10 -4.43 6.77
N ARG A 45 -7.17 -4.02 5.51
CA ARG A 45 -7.32 -2.62 5.14
C ARG A 45 -8.69 -2.05 5.45
N LEU A 46 -9.74 -2.81 5.14
CA LEU A 46 -11.12 -2.39 5.39
C LEU A 46 -11.37 -2.06 6.87
N TYR A 47 -10.76 -2.82 7.77
CA TYR A 47 -10.93 -2.64 9.21
C TYR A 47 -9.75 -1.92 9.91
N GLY A 48 -8.73 -1.48 9.15
CA GLY A 48 -7.59 -0.75 9.71
C GLY A 48 -6.75 -1.55 10.70
N MET A 49 -6.59 -2.86 10.47
CA MET A 49 -5.92 -3.79 11.39
C MET A 49 -4.42 -3.90 11.13
N SER A 50 -3.64 -4.11 12.20
CA SER A 50 -2.24 -4.54 12.10
C SER A 50 -2.11 -6.02 11.70
N ASP A 51 -0.88 -6.47 11.34
CA ASP A 51 -0.65 -7.86 10.93
C ASP A 51 -0.99 -8.87 12.04
N PRO A 52 -0.62 -8.65 13.32
CA PRO A 52 -1.09 -9.53 14.41
C PRO A 52 -2.60 -9.49 14.63
N GLN A 53 -3.22 -8.31 14.46
CA GLN A 53 -4.65 -8.16 14.66
C GLN A 53 -5.47 -8.92 13.62
N ILE A 54 -5.08 -8.87 12.33
CA ILE A 54 -5.84 -9.60 11.29
C ILE A 54 -5.78 -11.11 11.52
N GLU A 55 -4.62 -11.67 11.89
CA GLU A 55 -4.48 -13.07 12.27
C GLU A 55 -5.44 -13.43 13.43
N TYR A 56 -5.40 -12.64 14.50
CA TYR A 56 -6.27 -12.85 15.67
C TYR A 56 -7.75 -12.80 15.28
N HIS A 57 -8.18 -11.77 14.54
CA HIS A 57 -9.59 -11.61 14.18
C HIS A 57 -10.10 -12.65 13.19
N ILE A 58 -9.28 -13.20 12.30
CA ILE A 58 -9.69 -14.32 11.46
C ILE A 58 -9.93 -15.58 12.32
N LYS A 59 -9.09 -15.81 13.33
CA LYS A 59 -9.27 -16.94 14.27
C LYS A 59 -10.51 -16.78 15.14
N ASP A 60 -10.81 -15.57 15.58
CA ASP A 60 -11.89 -15.24 16.50
C ASP A 60 -13.27 -15.13 15.81
N ARG A 61 -13.34 -14.46 14.64
CA ARG A 61 -14.61 -14.10 14.00
C ARG A 61 -15.02 -15.06 12.90
N THR A 62 -16.14 -15.74 13.10
CA THR A 62 -16.75 -16.62 12.07
C THR A 62 -17.02 -15.87 10.77
N SER A 63 -17.49 -14.61 10.83
CA SER A 63 -17.77 -13.80 9.63
C SER A 63 -16.54 -13.56 8.76
N PHE A 64 -15.34 -13.50 9.34
CA PHE A 64 -14.10 -13.37 8.57
C PHE A 64 -13.73 -14.69 7.91
N ARG A 65 -13.90 -15.81 8.62
CA ARG A 65 -13.69 -17.14 8.05
C ARG A 65 -14.68 -17.44 6.91
N ASP A 66 -15.93 -17.06 7.07
CA ASP A 66 -16.96 -17.19 6.03
C ASP A 66 -16.61 -16.36 4.80
N PHE A 67 -16.10 -15.13 4.98
CA PHE A 67 -15.63 -14.31 3.88
C PHE A 67 -14.45 -14.93 3.14
N LEU A 68 -13.55 -15.57 3.87
CA LEU A 68 -12.32 -16.18 3.34
C LEU A 68 -12.52 -17.61 2.85
N ASP A 69 -13.70 -18.20 3.03
CA ASP A 69 -14.02 -19.60 2.68
C ASP A 69 -13.17 -20.66 3.41
N ILE A 70 -12.74 -20.36 4.65
CA ILE A 70 -11.97 -21.27 5.48
C ILE A 70 -12.81 -21.84 6.64
N GLN A 71 -12.61 -23.12 6.91
CA GLN A 71 -13.31 -23.81 8.01
C GLN A 71 -12.37 -24.07 9.21
N SER A 72 -11.09 -24.28 8.96
CA SER A 72 -10.11 -24.58 10.00
C SER A 72 -9.33 -23.31 10.42
N VAL A 73 -9.04 -23.22 11.70
CA VAL A 73 -8.16 -22.21 12.28
C VAL A 73 -6.70 -22.43 11.84
N ASP A 74 -6.35 -23.66 11.48
CA ASP A 74 -5.00 -24.01 11.01
C ASP A 74 -4.68 -23.44 9.62
N ASP A 75 -5.73 -23.06 8.85
CA ASP A 75 -5.59 -22.45 7.53
C ASP A 75 -5.41 -20.92 7.57
N VAL A 76 -5.32 -20.34 8.76
CA VAL A 76 -5.09 -18.91 8.93
C VAL A 76 -3.62 -18.58 8.72
N PRO A 77 -3.29 -17.58 7.87
CA PRO A 77 -1.91 -17.14 7.71
C PRO A 77 -1.44 -16.41 8.97
N ASP A 78 -0.20 -16.65 9.37
CA ASP A 78 0.44 -15.92 10.45
C ASP A 78 0.82 -14.48 10.04
N GLU A 79 1.12 -13.62 11.03
CA GLU A 79 1.49 -12.23 10.83
C GLU A 79 2.65 -12.05 9.85
N LYS A 80 3.66 -12.95 9.91
CA LYS A 80 4.85 -12.90 9.03
C LYS A 80 4.49 -13.24 7.58
N THR A 81 3.56 -14.16 7.40
CA THR A 81 3.04 -14.50 6.07
C THR A 81 2.27 -13.33 5.48
N VAL A 82 1.39 -12.68 6.25
CA VAL A 82 0.65 -11.49 5.83
C VAL A 82 1.62 -10.37 5.43
N TRP A 83 2.64 -10.13 6.25
CA TRP A 83 3.68 -9.14 5.97
C TRP A 83 4.42 -9.42 4.66
N LYS A 84 4.88 -10.68 4.44
CA LYS A 84 5.58 -11.06 3.20
C LYS A 84 4.76 -10.82 1.94
N TYR A 85 3.47 -11.11 1.99
CA TYR A 85 2.58 -10.88 0.85
C TYR A 85 2.39 -9.37 0.58
N LYS A 86 2.25 -8.56 1.62
CA LYS A 86 2.23 -7.09 1.49
C LYS A 86 3.50 -6.55 0.85
N ASP A 87 4.63 -7.00 1.35
CA ASP A 87 5.95 -6.57 0.87
C ASP A 87 6.15 -6.96 -0.61
N ALA A 88 5.81 -8.19 -0.99
CA ALA A 88 5.89 -8.64 -2.37
C ALA A 88 5.01 -7.80 -3.31
N LEU A 89 3.77 -7.49 -2.91
CA LEU A 89 2.89 -6.61 -3.69
C LEU A 89 3.44 -5.18 -3.80
N ALA A 90 4.07 -4.67 -2.74
CA ALA A 90 4.68 -3.35 -2.75
C ALA A 90 5.88 -3.28 -3.70
N GLN A 91 6.77 -4.27 -3.61
CA GLN A 91 7.98 -4.34 -4.43
C GLN A 91 7.68 -4.55 -5.91
N SER A 92 6.61 -5.28 -6.23
CA SER A 92 6.20 -5.53 -7.62
C SER A 92 5.58 -4.31 -8.32
N GLY A 93 5.15 -3.28 -7.57
CA GLY A 93 4.42 -2.14 -8.12
C GLY A 93 3.01 -2.47 -8.66
N THR A 94 2.48 -3.64 -8.35
CA THR A 94 1.24 -4.19 -8.94
C THR A 94 -0.03 -3.51 -8.43
N TYR A 95 0.05 -2.74 -7.36
CA TYR A 95 -1.12 -2.08 -6.78
C TYR A 95 -1.88 -1.18 -7.77
N ASP A 96 -1.15 -0.45 -8.63
CA ASP A 96 -1.76 0.43 -9.62
C ASP A 96 -2.56 -0.37 -10.66
N GLU A 97 -2.07 -1.52 -11.09
CA GLU A 97 -2.81 -2.42 -11.99
C GLU A 97 -4.05 -3.01 -11.31
N LEU A 98 -3.91 -3.46 -10.06
CA LEU A 98 -5.05 -3.95 -9.26
C LEU A 98 -6.12 -2.86 -9.11
N PHE A 99 -5.73 -1.63 -8.82
CA PHE A 99 -6.63 -0.50 -8.69
C PHE A 99 -7.35 -0.17 -10.00
N LYS A 100 -6.62 -0.10 -11.12
CA LYS A 100 -7.20 0.11 -12.46
C LYS A 100 -8.17 -1.00 -12.85
N ARG A 101 -7.83 -2.25 -12.51
CA ARG A 101 -8.68 -3.41 -12.77
C ARG A 101 -9.96 -3.36 -11.93
N PHE A 102 -9.83 -2.98 -10.66
CA PHE A 102 -10.98 -2.79 -9.78
C PHE A 102 -11.90 -1.68 -10.26
N ASN A 103 -11.36 -0.52 -10.65
CA ASN A 103 -12.16 0.57 -11.22
C ASN A 103 -12.91 0.16 -12.49
N ARG A 104 -12.25 -0.57 -13.40
CA ARG A 104 -12.94 -1.12 -14.60
C ARG A 104 -14.09 -2.05 -14.24
N TYR A 105 -13.88 -2.89 -13.23
CA TYR A 105 -14.97 -3.74 -12.74
C TYR A 105 -16.13 -2.93 -12.19
N LEU A 106 -15.89 -1.90 -11.39
CA LEU A 106 -16.92 -1.00 -10.86
C LEU A 106 -17.66 -0.24 -11.97
N ASP A 107 -16.96 0.14 -13.04
CA ASP A 107 -17.57 0.72 -14.24
C ASP A 107 -18.50 -0.30 -14.93
N CYS A 108 -18.05 -1.55 -15.12
CA CYS A 108 -18.82 -2.61 -15.76
C CYS A 108 -20.14 -2.93 -15.03
N ILE A 109 -20.14 -2.90 -13.71
CA ILE A 109 -21.34 -3.14 -12.89
C ILE A 109 -22.17 -1.87 -12.64
N GLY A 110 -21.80 -0.75 -13.28
CA GLY A 110 -22.56 0.50 -13.24
C GLY A 110 -22.49 1.26 -11.90
N LEU A 111 -21.53 0.93 -11.02
CA LEU A 111 -21.35 1.64 -9.76
C LEU A 111 -20.59 2.97 -9.92
N ILE A 112 -19.82 3.14 -10.98
CA ILE A 112 -19.17 4.41 -11.29
C ILE A 112 -20.04 5.19 -12.28
N VAL A 113 -20.46 6.37 -11.86
CA VAL A 113 -21.26 7.29 -12.71
C VAL A 113 -20.34 8.42 -13.15
N ASN A 114 -20.28 8.66 -14.47
CA ASN A 114 -19.41 9.69 -15.06
C ASN A 114 -19.98 11.13 -14.93
N GLU A 115 -20.73 11.41 -13.88
CA GLU A 115 -21.34 12.72 -13.64
C GLU A 115 -20.64 13.48 -12.51
N GLY A 116 -19.78 14.42 -12.90
CA GLY A 116 -19.05 15.27 -11.98
C GLY A 116 -17.88 14.59 -11.25
N LYS A 117 -16.84 15.36 -11.03
CA LYS A 117 -15.60 14.94 -10.36
C LYS A 117 -15.33 15.87 -9.19
N ILE A 118 -14.89 15.31 -8.07
CA ILE A 118 -14.31 16.07 -6.95
C ILE A 118 -12.83 15.72 -6.94
N ILE A 119 -11.98 16.74 -7.00
CA ILE A 119 -10.52 16.58 -6.86
C ILE A 119 -10.15 17.24 -5.56
N ASP A 120 -9.51 16.50 -4.67
CA ASP A 120 -9.02 16.99 -3.40
C ASP A 120 -7.59 16.52 -3.14
N ALA A 121 -6.84 17.32 -2.37
CA ALA A 121 -5.48 17.03 -2.02
C ALA A 121 -5.30 17.01 -0.50
N SER A 122 -4.83 15.89 0.03
CA SER A 122 -4.51 15.73 1.44
C SER A 122 -3.01 15.54 1.67
N PHE A 123 -2.54 15.91 2.87
CA PHE A 123 -1.15 15.66 3.26
C PHE A 123 -1.03 14.35 4.03
N VAL A 124 -0.07 13.54 3.60
CA VAL A 124 0.36 12.33 4.31
C VAL A 124 1.65 12.65 5.04
N ILE A 125 1.58 12.66 6.35
CA ILE A 125 2.72 13.00 7.19
C ILE A 125 3.65 11.80 7.29
N ALA A 126 4.90 11.98 6.86
CA ALA A 126 5.97 11.01 7.08
C ALA A 126 6.62 11.22 8.46
N PRO A 127 7.21 10.16 9.06
CA PRO A 127 7.98 10.30 10.27
C PRO A 127 9.10 11.34 10.10
N ARG A 128 9.20 12.28 11.05
CA ARG A 128 10.21 13.35 10.98
C ARG A 128 11.59 12.78 11.21
N GLN A 129 12.46 12.96 10.24
CA GLN A 129 13.86 12.55 10.31
C GLN A 129 14.75 13.75 10.57
N ARG A 130 15.76 13.56 11.42
CA ARG A 130 16.76 14.60 11.71
C ARG A 130 17.89 14.50 10.70
N ASN A 131 17.84 15.34 9.69
CA ASN A 131 18.92 15.48 8.73
C ASN A 131 19.80 16.69 9.12
N THR A 132 21.10 16.59 8.82
CA THR A 132 21.98 17.75 8.85
C THR A 132 21.63 18.73 7.70
N ARG A 133 22.11 19.96 7.79
CA ARG A 133 21.90 20.96 6.72
C ARG A 133 22.51 20.53 5.40
N GLU A 134 23.66 19.85 5.47
CA GLU A 134 24.38 19.35 4.27
C GLU A 134 23.65 18.16 3.63
N GLU A 135 23.14 17.22 4.42
CA GLU A 135 22.32 16.12 3.94
C GLU A 135 21.06 16.64 3.22
N ASN A 136 20.36 17.60 3.84
CA ASN A 136 19.19 18.22 3.23
C ASN A 136 19.50 18.94 1.91
N LYS A 137 20.68 19.56 1.80
CA LYS A 137 21.12 20.21 0.56
C LYS A 137 21.32 19.16 -0.55
N LYS A 138 22.02 18.06 -0.25
CA LYS A 138 22.26 16.98 -1.21
C LYS A 138 20.96 16.29 -1.65
N ILE A 139 20.00 16.08 -0.73
CA ILE A 139 18.68 15.54 -1.05
C ILE A 139 17.93 16.46 -2.02
N LYS A 140 17.94 17.78 -1.76
CA LYS A 140 17.29 18.76 -2.63
C LYS A 140 17.94 18.85 -4.03
N GLU A 141 19.23 18.56 -4.13
CA GLU A 141 19.99 18.52 -5.39
C GLU A 141 19.79 17.20 -6.15
N GLY A 142 18.93 16.28 -5.67
CA GLY A 142 18.70 14.96 -6.27
C GLY A 142 19.84 13.96 -6.06
N LYS A 143 20.81 14.27 -5.17
CA LYS A 143 21.98 13.44 -4.85
C LYS A 143 21.78 12.67 -3.53
N GLY A 144 20.56 12.34 -3.19
CA GLY A 144 20.22 11.63 -1.94
C GLY A 144 20.55 10.15 -1.96
N GLU A 145 20.65 9.56 -3.16
CA GLU A 145 20.92 8.14 -3.35
C GLU A 145 22.33 7.79 -2.83
N GLY A 146 22.42 6.79 -1.97
CA GLY A 146 23.71 6.39 -1.37
C GLY A 146 24.21 7.22 -0.19
N LEU A 147 23.54 8.31 0.18
CA LEU A 147 23.98 9.22 1.26
C LEU A 147 24.07 8.53 2.64
N PHE A 148 23.40 7.39 2.82
CA PHE A 148 23.26 6.69 4.09
C PHE A 148 23.69 5.22 4.02
N ASN A 149 24.31 4.78 2.91
CA ASN A 149 24.72 3.39 2.70
C ASN A 149 25.75 2.90 3.73
N ASP A 150 26.58 3.80 4.26
CA ASP A 150 27.62 3.45 5.23
C ASP A 150 27.14 3.43 6.69
N ASN A 151 25.86 3.77 6.94
CA ASN A 151 25.30 3.79 8.27
C ASN A 151 24.14 2.79 8.36
N PRO A 152 24.31 1.62 9.04
CA PRO A 152 23.28 0.58 9.12
C PRO A 152 21.97 1.06 9.75
N HIS A 153 22.00 2.17 10.49
CA HIS A 153 20.82 2.80 11.10
C HIS A 153 20.18 3.89 10.22
N LYS A 154 20.69 4.10 9.00
CA LYS A 154 20.23 5.18 8.11
C LYS A 154 20.08 4.70 6.65
N LYS A 155 19.65 3.47 6.43
CA LYS A 155 19.40 2.96 5.07
C LYS A 155 18.29 3.75 4.40
N CYS A 156 18.51 4.15 3.16
CA CYS A 156 17.46 4.72 2.32
C CYS A 156 16.68 3.58 1.65
N HIS A 157 15.38 3.54 1.81
CA HIS A 157 14.53 2.82 0.87
C HIS A 157 14.37 3.68 -0.37
N ASN A 158 14.95 3.24 -1.48
CA ASN A 158 14.63 3.80 -2.79
C ASN A 158 13.19 3.41 -3.12
N VAL A 159 12.28 4.33 -2.92
CA VAL A 159 10.96 4.24 -3.52
C VAL A 159 11.18 4.42 -5.01
N ALA A 160 11.03 3.33 -5.77
CA ALA A 160 11.24 3.36 -7.20
C ALA A 160 10.50 4.53 -7.83
N GLN A 161 11.20 5.26 -8.70
CA GLN A 161 10.67 6.38 -9.49
C GLN A 161 9.66 5.90 -10.54
N SER A 162 8.58 5.27 -10.10
CA SER A 162 7.38 5.16 -10.93
C SER A 162 6.46 6.32 -10.54
N GLU A 163 5.94 7.03 -11.52
CA GLU A 163 5.01 8.17 -11.34
C GLU A 163 3.69 7.76 -10.64
N SER A 164 3.57 6.51 -10.22
CA SER A 164 2.46 5.90 -9.50
C SER A 164 2.95 5.27 -8.19
N ASN A 165 3.50 6.06 -7.26
CA ASN A 165 4.00 5.54 -5.99
C ASN A 165 2.87 5.31 -4.98
N MET A 166 2.36 4.09 -4.97
CA MET A 166 1.31 3.59 -4.10
C MET A 166 1.80 3.11 -2.71
N ASN A 167 2.92 3.61 -2.22
CA ASN A 167 3.41 3.26 -0.87
C ASN A 167 2.57 3.86 0.28
N LEU A 168 1.59 4.72 -0.04
CA LEU A 168 0.65 5.26 0.94
C LEU A 168 -0.20 4.19 1.63
N PHE A 169 -0.49 3.08 0.94
CA PHE A 169 -1.21 1.94 1.53
C PHE A 169 -0.38 1.09 2.48
N LEU A 170 0.94 1.30 2.51
CA LEU A 170 1.88 0.47 3.28
C LEU A 170 2.58 1.22 4.41
N LEU A 171 2.11 2.41 4.78
CA LEU A 171 2.64 3.05 5.97
C LEU A 171 2.50 2.08 7.14
N PRO A 172 3.61 1.68 7.79
CA PRO A 172 3.55 0.77 8.91
C PRO A 172 2.70 1.42 10.01
N SER A 173 1.82 0.62 10.62
CA SER A 173 1.18 1.00 11.87
C SER A 173 2.27 1.44 12.85
N GLN A 174 2.05 2.51 13.58
CA GLN A 174 2.96 3.36 14.37
C GLN A 174 3.92 2.67 15.37
N SER A 175 4.23 1.39 15.27
CA SER A 175 5.01 0.64 16.26
C SER A 175 6.41 0.21 15.82
N THR A 176 6.83 0.46 14.59
CA THR A 176 8.21 0.18 14.18
C THR A 176 9.01 1.47 14.14
N VAL A 177 10.08 1.52 14.93
CA VAL A 177 11.13 2.53 14.81
C VAL A 177 11.69 2.39 13.39
N ILE A 178 11.29 3.29 12.49
CA ILE A 178 11.78 3.31 11.12
C ILE A 178 13.18 3.88 11.19
N GLU A 179 14.18 3.01 11.09
CA GLU A 179 15.59 3.39 11.04
C GLU A 179 15.98 3.96 9.66
N ASP A 180 15.13 3.77 8.66
CA ASP A 180 15.38 4.16 7.27
C ASP A 180 14.93 5.60 7.00
N LYS A 181 15.80 6.39 6.36
CA LYS A 181 15.46 7.75 5.95
C LYS A 181 14.66 7.75 4.65
N ASP A 182 13.51 8.41 4.71
CA ASP A 182 12.71 8.72 3.54
C ASP A 182 13.27 9.98 2.85
N ILE A 183 13.95 9.78 1.71
CA ILE A 183 14.57 10.86 0.94
C ILE A 183 13.59 11.60 0.02
N ASP A 184 12.44 10.99 -0.27
CA ASP A 184 11.43 11.52 -1.18
C ASP A 184 10.43 12.43 -0.46
N ALA A 185 10.29 12.27 0.87
CA ALA A 185 9.45 13.14 1.67
C ALA A 185 10.01 14.56 1.74
N GLN A 186 9.15 15.56 1.52
CA GLN A 186 9.53 16.97 1.44
C GLN A 186 8.75 17.83 2.43
N TRP A 187 9.33 18.98 2.77
CA TRP A 187 8.67 19.98 3.59
C TRP A 187 7.83 20.92 2.76
N VAL A 188 6.62 21.18 3.22
CA VAL A 188 5.74 22.23 2.68
C VAL A 188 5.16 23.08 3.83
N LYS A 189 4.88 24.34 3.55
CA LYS A 189 4.17 25.24 4.46
C LYS A 189 2.83 25.61 3.84
N LYS A 190 1.72 25.32 4.54
CA LYS A 190 0.35 25.67 4.11
C LYS A 190 -0.42 26.23 5.33
N HIS A 191 -1.09 27.34 5.16
CA HIS A 191 -1.87 28.03 6.22
C HIS A 191 -1.10 28.29 7.53
N GLY A 192 0.22 28.52 7.45
CA GLY A 192 1.06 28.76 8.64
C GLY A 192 1.66 27.49 9.25
N GLU A 193 1.14 26.31 8.93
CA GLU A 193 1.61 25.01 9.41
C GLU A 193 2.66 24.40 8.47
N ARG A 194 3.55 23.59 9.04
CA ARG A 194 4.60 22.88 8.30
C ARG A 194 4.33 21.39 8.29
N PHE A 195 4.25 20.82 7.10
CA PHE A 195 4.05 19.38 6.85
C PHE A 195 5.32 18.80 6.24
N TYR A 196 5.72 17.62 6.72
CA TYR A 196 6.79 16.82 6.14
C TYR A 196 6.20 15.50 5.66
N GLY A 197 6.38 15.17 4.38
CA GLY A 197 5.83 13.93 3.82
C GLY A 197 5.43 14.10 2.36
N TYR A 198 4.24 13.60 2.07
CA TYR A 198 3.68 13.51 0.73
C TYR A 198 2.36 14.24 0.62
N LYS A 199 1.96 14.49 -0.59
CA LYS A 199 0.64 14.99 -0.95
C LYS A 199 -0.07 13.94 -1.78
N ASP A 200 -1.27 13.57 -1.35
CA ASP A 200 -2.15 12.66 -2.04
C ASP A 200 -3.26 13.47 -2.72
N ASN A 201 -3.31 13.40 -4.04
CA ASN A 201 -4.36 14.01 -4.85
C ASN A 201 -5.33 12.92 -5.26
N VAL A 202 -6.58 13.00 -4.86
CA VAL A 202 -7.60 11.99 -5.10
C VAL A 202 -8.71 12.55 -5.96
N GLU A 203 -9.06 11.83 -7.04
CA GLU A 203 -10.23 12.11 -7.88
C GLU A 203 -11.36 11.17 -7.48
N ILE A 204 -12.49 11.73 -7.06
CA ILE A 204 -13.63 11.01 -6.53
C ILE A 204 -14.85 11.24 -7.43
N CYS A 205 -15.61 10.19 -7.70
CA CYS A 205 -16.92 10.31 -8.33
C CYS A 205 -17.87 11.08 -7.41
N ASN A 206 -18.52 12.15 -7.92
CA ASN A 206 -19.38 13.00 -7.10
C ASN A 206 -20.59 12.26 -6.51
N LYS A 207 -21.21 11.34 -7.26
CA LYS A 207 -22.41 10.60 -6.82
C LYS A 207 -22.08 9.47 -5.86
N THR A 208 -21.13 8.59 -6.23
CA THR A 208 -20.86 7.35 -5.48
C THR A 208 -19.75 7.50 -4.45
N LYS A 209 -19.00 8.61 -4.50
CA LYS A 209 -17.85 8.88 -3.64
C LYS A 209 -16.72 7.84 -3.77
N LEU A 210 -16.74 7.06 -4.84
CA LEU A 210 -15.68 6.10 -5.14
C LEU A 210 -14.47 6.81 -5.75
N ILE A 211 -13.28 6.38 -5.35
CA ILE A 211 -12.02 6.91 -5.88
C ILE A 211 -11.82 6.37 -7.29
N ARG A 212 -11.65 7.28 -8.25
CA ARG A 212 -11.41 6.96 -9.66
C ARG A 212 -9.93 7.01 -10.03
N ASN A 213 -9.25 7.99 -9.45
CA ASN A 213 -7.84 8.19 -9.69
C ASN A 213 -7.18 8.75 -8.44
N TYR A 214 -5.89 8.55 -8.31
CA TYR A 214 -5.09 9.14 -7.26
C TYR A 214 -3.67 9.37 -7.76
N THR A 215 -2.98 10.35 -7.18
CA THR A 215 -1.58 10.62 -7.46
C THR A 215 -0.90 11.03 -6.17
N VAL A 216 0.16 10.31 -5.82
CA VAL A 216 0.99 10.64 -4.66
C VAL A 216 2.25 11.33 -5.15
N CYS A 217 2.59 12.48 -4.57
CA CYS A 217 3.80 13.21 -4.88
C CYS A 217 4.41 13.83 -3.62
N ALA A 218 5.65 14.30 -3.71
CA ALA A 218 6.27 15.00 -2.60
C ALA A 218 5.43 16.22 -2.18
N ALA A 219 5.34 16.49 -0.88
CA ALA A 219 4.45 17.51 -0.33
C ALA A 219 4.64 18.93 -0.88
N ASN A 220 5.84 19.24 -1.39
CA ASN A 220 6.18 20.54 -1.96
C ASN A 220 5.80 20.74 -3.44
N ARG A 221 5.25 19.70 -4.10
CA ARG A 221 4.83 19.81 -5.50
C ARG A 221 3.57 20.64 -5.62
N HIS A 222 3.53 21.55 -6.59
CA HIS A 222 2.36 22.39 -6.85
C HIS A 222 1.18 21.57 -7.39
N ASP A 223 -0.03 22.04 -7.06
CA ASP A 223 -1.29 21.58 -7.67
C ASP A 223 -1.38 22.16 -9.07
N SER A 224 -0.93 21.43 -10.09
CA SER A 224 -1.04 21.84 -11.50
C SER A 224 -1.88 20.83 -12.25
#